data_27b07a79ebece9b3c0ce8e9498f30a45
#
_entry.id   27b07a79ebece9b3c0ce8e9498f30a45
#
_cell.length_a   1.000
_cell.length_b   1.000
_cell.length_c   1.000
_cell.angle_alpha   90.00
_cell.angle_beta   90.00
_cell.angle_gamma   90.00
#
_symmetry.space_group_name_H-M   'P 1'
#
loop_
_entity.id
_entity.type
_entity.pdbx_description
1 polymer ?
#
loop_
_entity_poly.entity_id
_entity_poly.type
_entity_poly.pdbx_seq_one_letter_code
_entity_poly.pdbx_strand_id
1 'polypeptide(L)'
;MSKNFNHEDFSHWIFDLDNTLYPASVNLFGQINTKMSNYIMKLVNVDQETAEKMRAEYWEKYGTSLAGLMQNYEIDPKDFLKVVHDIDFSVLPKDLDLLDALNNLPGRKLVYTNGTVPYAREVLKYRGLLSVFNEIYGIEDAGYIPKPFPEAFEIIFSKAKIVPNSSAMFEDEERNLVVPFKLGLKTILVSNVKSNEKYVNYSIKHLSDFLRRITSNPLK
;
A
#
# COMPACT_ATOMS: atom_id res chain seq x y z
N MET A 1 15.47 15.26 -17.87
CA MET A 1 16.40 14.15 -18.16
C MET A 1 15.97 12.98 -17.28
N SER A 2 15.42 11.92 -17.85
CA SER A 2 15.08 10.70 -17.10
C SER A 2 16.40 10.05 -16.68
N LYS A 3 16.73 10.08 -15.38
CA LYS A 3 17.81 9.24 -14.88
C LYS A 3 17.42 7.79 -15.14
N ASN A 4 18.29 7.05 -15.81
CA ASN A 4 18.13 5.64 -16.11
C ASN A 4 17.76 4.88 -14.84
N PHE A 5 16.67 4.09 -14.89
CA PHE A 5 16.29 3.19 -13.82
C PHE A 5 17.03 1.87 -14.03
N ASN A 6 18.11 1.66 -13.28
CA ASN A 6 18.82 0.37 -13.31
C ASN A 6 18.38 -0.44 -12.08
N HIS A 7 17.71 -1.57 -12.30
CA HIS A 7 17.23 -2.42 -11.21
C HIS A 7 18.37 -3.03 -10.38
N GLU A 8 19.57 -3.16 -10.93
CA GLU A 8 20.76 -3.66 -10.22
C GLU A 8 21.23 -2.74 -9.10
N ASP A 9 20.82 -1.45 -9.13
CA ASP A 9 21.14 -0.49 -8.06
C ASP A 9 20.27 -0.69 -6.81
N PHE A 10 19.29 -1.59 -6.86
CA PHE A 10 18.31 -1.77 -5.78
C PHE A 10 18.42 -3.14 -5.12
N SER A 11 18.49 -3.10 -3.79
CA SER A 11 18.49 -4.29 -2.93
C SER A 11 17.12 -4.56 -2.26
N HIS A 12 16.26 -3.54 -2.20
CA HIS A 12 14.94 -3.63 -1.55
C HIS A 12 13.85 -3.02 -2.43
N TRP A 13 12.75 -3.76 -2.55
CA TRP A 13 11.54 -3.39 -3.27
C TRP A 13 10.37 -3.39 -2.31
N ILE A 14 9.84 -2.22 -2.01
CA ILE A 14 8.74 -2.02 -1.09
C ILE A 14 7.47 -1.80 -1.91
N PHE A 15 6.47 -2.61 -1.66
CA PHE A 15 5.18 -2.51 -2.34
C PHE A 15 4.10 -2.19 -1.32
N ASP A 16 3.31 -1.17 -1.60
CA ASP A 16 2.00 -1.09 -1.02
C ASP A 16 1.13 -2.25 -1.53
N LEU A 17 -0.01 -2.47 -0.90
CA LEU A 17 -0.89 -3.60 -1.20
C LEU A 17 -2.10 -3.19 -2.03
N ASP A 18 -2.93 -2.30 -1.44
CA ASP A 18 -4.26 -1.99 -1.95
C ASP A 18 -4.18 -1.11 -3.20
N ASN A 19 -4.83 -1.54 -4.29
CA ASN A 19 -4.73 -0.91 -5.61
C ASN A 19 -3.32 -0.85 -6.24
N THR A 20 -2.30 -1.37 -5.54
CA THR A 20 -0.92 -1.49 -6.04
C THR A 20 -0.63 -2.92 -6.53
N LEU A 21 -0.84 -3.95 -5.70
CA LEU A 21 -0.65 -5.36 -6.05
C LEU A 21 -1.88 -6.03 -6.66
N TYR A 22 -2.96 -5.31 -6.74
CA TYR A 22 -4.16 -5.63 -7.52
C TYR A 22 -4.79 -4.34 -8.05
N PRO A 23 -5.46 -4.38 -9.21
CA PRO A 23 -6.04 -3.16 -9.78
C PRO A 23 -7.30 -2.72 -9.02
N ALA A 24 -7.50 -1.41 -8.88
CA ALA A 24 -8.68 -0.82 -8.25
C ALA A 24 -10.01 -1.28 -8.88
N SER A 25 -9.97 -1.72 -10.15
CA SER A 25 -11.15 -2.20 -10.89
C SER A 25 -11.78 -3.48 -10.33
N VAL A 26 -11.06 -4.27 -9.52
CA VAL A 26 -11.65 -5.44 -8.83
C VAL A 26 -12.51 -5.05 -7.63
N ASN A 27 -12.48 -3.76 -7.24
CA ASN A 27 -13.31 -3.18 -6.19
C ASN A 27 -13.23 -3.90 -4.83
N LEU A 28 -12.08 -4.51 -4.50
CA LEU A 28 -11.88 -5.13 -3.18
C LEU A 28 -11.97 -4.09 -2.07
N PHE A 29 -11.27 -2.96 -2.25
CA PHE A 29 -11.27 -1.86 -1.28
C PHE A 29 -12.65 -1.20 -1.11
N GLY A 30 -13.53 -1.29 -2.11
CA GLY A 30 -14.92 -0.86 -2.01
C GLY A 30 -15.71 -1.63 -0.94
N GLN A 31 -15.43 -2.93 -0.76
CA GLN A 31 -16.03 -3.72 0.32
C GLN A 31 -15.58 -3.22 1.70
N ILE A 32 -14.27 -2.91 1.84
CA ILE A 32 -13.70 -2.34 3.07
C ILE A 32 -14.35 -0.99 3.38
N ASN A 33 -14.49 -0.11 2.39
CA ASN A 33 -15.16 1.18 2.52
C ASN A 33 -16.58 1.04 3.07
N THR A 34 -17.35 0.09 2.53
CA THR A 34 -18.70 -0.21 3.00
C THR A 34 -18.70 -0.68 4.46
N LYS A 35 -17.80 -1.60 4.82
CA LYS A 35 -17.66 -2.08 6.20
C LYS A 35 -17.25 -0.95 7.16
N MET A 36 -16.32 -0.07 6.76
CA MET A 36 -15.93 1.10 7.55
C MET A 36 -17.09 2.06 7.79
N SER A 37 -17.86 2.41 6.74
CA SER A 37 -19.03 3.28 6.88
C SER A 37 -20.07 2.64 7.81
N ASN A 38 -20.36 1.35 7.65
CA ASN A 38 -21.28 0.62 8.52
C ASN A 38 -20.80 0.59 9.99
N TYR A 39 -19.50 0.48 10.22
CA TYR A 39 -18.94 0.55 11.58
C TYR A 39 -19.14 1.94 12.18
N ILE A 40 -18.84 3.01 11.44
CA ILE A 40 -19.04 4.40 11.87
C ILE A 40 -20.52 4.67 12.17
N MET A 41 -21.43 4.27 11.29
CA MET A 41 -22.89 4.41 11.51
C MET A 41 -23.31 3.85 12.88
N LYS A 42 -22.83 2.66 13.22
CA LYS A 42 -23.17 1.99 14.49
C LYS A 42 -22.49 2.65 15.70
N LEU A 43 -21.22 3.03 15.55
CA LEU A 43 -20.42 3.63 16.64
C LEU A 43 -20.96 4.99 17.05
N VAL A 44 -21.30 5.84 16.08
CA VAL A 44 -21.66 7.25 16.27
C VAL A 44 -23.15 7.50 16.17
N ASN A 45 -23.94 6.50 15.77
CA ASN A 45 -25.40 6.57 15.54
C ASN A 45 -25.75 7.67 14.50
N VAL A 46 -25.15 7.59 13.32
CA VAL A 46 -25.37 8.51 12.21
C VAL A 46 -25.87 7.76 10.98
N ASP A 47 -26.39 8.48 9.99
CA ASP A 47 -26.76 7.92 8.71
C ASP A 47 -25.55 7.61 7.82
N GLN A 48 -25.80 6.93 6.70
CA GLN A 48 -24.75 6.51 5.76
C GLN A 48 -23.99 7.70 5.17
N GLU A 49 -24.69 8.76 4.76
CA GLU A 49 -24.04 9.92 4.13
C GLU A 49 -23.07 10.60 5.10
N THR A 50 -23.48 10.77 6.36
CA THR A 50 -22.65 11.31 7.42
C THR A 50 -21.44 10.42 7.71
N ALA A 51 -21.62 9.10 7.78
CA ALA A 51 -20.55 8.13 8.00
C ALA A 51 -19.52 8.14 6.85
N GLU A 52 -19.95 8.26 5.61
CA GLU A 52 -19.08 8.37 4.44
C GLU A 52 -18.26 9.67 4.45
N LYS A 53 -18.89 10.79 4.82
CA LYS A 53 -18.18 12.08 5.01
C LYS A 53 -17.14 11.99 6.12
N MET A 54 -17.51 11.45 7.28
CA MET A 54 -16.57 11.24 8.40
C MET A 54 -15.38 10.37 7.99
N ARG A 55 -15.65 9.27 7.24
CA ARG A 55 -14.61 8.38 6.74
C ARG A 55 -13.62 9.13 5.83
N ALA A 56 -14.13 9.95 4.91
CA ALA A 56 -13.31 10.73 3.99
C ALA A 56 -12.49 11.81 4.73
N GLU A 57 -13.11 12.57 5.64
CA GLU A 57 -12.44 13.58 6.47
C GLU A 57 -11.33 12.98 7.35
N TYR A 58 -11.59 11.80 7.94
CA TYR A 58 -10.59 11.12 8.76
C TYR A 58 -9.42 10.60 7.94
N TRP A 59 -9.70 10.05 6.75
CA TRP A 59 -8.65 9.65 5.82
C TRP A 59 -7.77 10.83 5.39
N GLU A 60 -8.36 11.97 5.10
CA GLU A 60 -7.64 13.19 4.72
C GLU A 60 -6.78 13.72 5.88
N LYS A 61 -7.39 13.88 7.06
CA LYS A 61 -6.77 14.54 8.21
C LYS A 61 -5.80 13.65 8.98
N TYR A 62 -6.12 12.37 9.13
CA TYR A 62 -5.40 11.44 10.00
C TYR A 62 -4.72 10.28 9.24
N GLY A 63 -4.73 10.31 7.92
CA GLY A 63 -4.10 9.28 7.08
C GLY A 63 -4.98 8.05 6.83
N THR A 64 -5.78 7.62 7.82
CA THR A 64 -6.78 6.56 7.71
C THR A 64 -8.01 6.88 8.53
N SER A 65 -9.14 6.23 8.17
CA SER A 65 -10.37 6.32 8.99
C SER A 65 -10.16 5.73 10.39
N LEU A 66 -9.35 4.68 10.51
CA LEU A 66 -8.99 4.08 11.80
C LEU A 66 -8.31 5.09 12.72
N ALA A 67 -7.27 5.78 12.22
CA ALA A 67 -6.55 6.77 13.03
C ALA A 67 -7.46 7.91 13.50
N GLY A 68 -8.37 8.37 12.63
CA GLY A 68 -9.39 9.34 12.99
C GLY A 68 -10.34 8.84 14.06
N LEU A 69 -10.79 7.60 13.97
CA LEU A 69 -11.66 6.99 14.98
C LEU A 69 -10.94 6.82 16.32
N MET A 70 -9.69 6.35 16.32
CA MET A 70 -8.88 6.22 17.54
C MET A 70 -8.64 7.57 18.22
N GLN A 71 -8.51 8.65 17.44
CA GLN A 71 -8.29 9.99 17.99
C GLN A 71 -9.55 10.61 18.60
N ASN A 72 -10.73 10.26 18.10
CA ASN A 72 -11.99 10.91 18.50
C ASN A 72 -12.90 10.03 19.34
N TYR A 73 -12.66 8.71 19.38
CA TYR A 73 -13.47 7.73 20.09
C TYR A 73 -12.58 6.68 20.73
N GLU A 74 -13.04 6.11 21.85
CA GLU A 74 -12.40 4.97 22.52
C GLU A 74 -12.76 3.68 21.78
N ILE A 75 -11.99 3.32 20.74
CA ILE A 75 -12.14 2.08 20.00
C ILE A 75 -10.90 1.20 20.13
N ASP A 76 -11.10 -0.12 20.13
CA ASP A 76 -9.99 -1.05 19.92
C ASP A 76 -9.69 -1.15 18.40
N PRO A 77 -8.48 -0.77 17.94
CA PRO A 77 -8.12 -0.88 16.53
C PRO A 77 -8.21 -2.32 16.01
N LYS A 78 -7.97 -3.33 16.84
CA LYS A 78 -8.05 -4.75 16.44
C LYS A 78 -9.48 -5.16 16.11
N ASP A 79 -10.44 -4.73 16.91
CA ASP A 79 -11.85 -5.03 16.67
C ASP A 79 -12.35 -4.35 15.40
N PHE A 80 -11.99 -3.07 15.20
CA PHE A 80 -12.29 -2.36 13.96
C PHE A 80 -11.72 -3.09 12.74
N LEU A 81 -10.41 -3.39 12.75
CA LEU A 81 -9.71 -4.01 11.63
C LEU A 81 -10.25 -5.42 11.34
N LYS A 82 -10.62 -6.19 12.36
CA LYS A 82 -11.27 -7.49 12.18
C LYS A 82 -12.60 -7.38 11.45
N VAL A 83 -13.41 -6.36 11.77
CA VAL A 83 -14.72 -6.14 11.13
C VAL A 83 -14.56 -5.69 9.69
N VAL A 84 -13.65 -4.74 9.42
CA VAL A 84 -13.53 -4.15 8.08
C VAL A 84 -12.81 -5.06 7.09
N HIS A 85 -11.96 -5.97 7.56
CA HIS A 85 -11.26 -6.95 6.72
C HIS A 85 -12.02 -8.28 6.56
N ASP A 86 -13.22 -8.42 7.15
CA ASP A 86 -14.12 -9.55 6.91
C ASP A 86 -14.89 -9.33 5.60
N ILE A 87 -14.22 -9.61 4.48
CA ILE A 87 -14.67 -9.33 3.11
C ILE A 87 -14.51 -10.56 2.22
N ASP A 88 -15.10 -10.53 1.04
CA ASP A 88 -14.97 -11.57 0.03
C ASP A 88 -13.70 -11.36 -0.82
N PHE A 89 -12.69 -12.20 -0.60
CA PHE A 89 -11.44 -12.19 -1.38
C PHE A 89 -11.54 -12.92 -2.71
N SER A 90 -12.62 -13.66 -2.97
CA SER A 90 -12.78 -14.45 -4.20
C SER A 90 -12.88 -13.59 -5.48
N VAL A 91 -13.16 -12.30 -5.31
CA VAL A 91 -13.14 -11.31 -6.39
C VAL A 91 -11.74 -11.07 -6.97
N LEU A 92 -10.68 -11.46 -6.25
CA LEU A 92 -9.29 -11.27 -6.67
C LEU A 92 -8.85 -12.37 -7.65
N PRO A 93 -8.59 -12.05 -8.93
CA PRO A 93 -8.01 -13.03 -9.84
C PRO A 93 -6.53 -13.25 -9.52
N LYS A 94 -6.03 -14.46 -9.76
CA LYS A 94 -4.59 -14.72 -9.77
C LYS A 94 -3.91 -13.89 -10.85
N ASP A 95 -2.68 -13.45 -10.60
CA ASP A 95 -1.87 -12.66 -11.53
C ASP A 95 -0.54 -13.35 -11.81
N LEU A 96 -0.55 -14.27 -12.78
CA LEU A 96 0.64 -15.00 -13.16
C LEU A 96 1.69 -14.11 -13.83
N ASP A 97 1.25 -13.07 -14.50
CA ASP A 97 2.12 -12.10 -15.15
C ASP A 97 2.92 -11.28 -14.15
N LEU A 98 2.25 -10.83 -13.07
CA LEU A 98 2.91 -10.11 -11.99
C LEU A 98 3.78 -11.05 -11.16
N LEU A 99 3.32 -12.30 -10.93
CA LEU A 99 4.10 -13.32 -10.25
C LEU A 99 5.44 -13.57 -10.97
N ASP A 100 5.40 -13.76 -12.29
CA ASP A 100 6.61 -13.96 -13.10
C ASP A 100 7.54 -12.74 -13.04
N ALA A 101 6.99 -11.53 -13.22
CA ALA A 101 7.76 -10.30 -13.14
C ALA A 101 8.44 -10.09 -11.79
N LEU A 102 7.74 -10.41 -10.67
CA LEU A 102 8.29 -10.35 -9.32
C LEU A 102 9.35 -11.42 -9.07
N ASN A 103 9.20 -12.64 -9.60
CA ASN A 103 10.20 -13.69 -9.48
C ASN A 103 11.52 -13.31 -10.18
N ASN A 104 11.44 -12.64 -11.31
CA ASN A 104 12.61 -12.17 -12.06
C ASN A 104 13.25 -10.90 -11.49
N LEU A 105 12.60 -10.23 -10.52
CA LEU A 105 13.13 -9.04 -9.87
C LEU A 105 14.12 -9.45 -8.76
N PRO A 106 15.42 -9.10 -8.87
CA PRO A 106 16.40 -9.46 -7.84
C PRO A 106 16.20 -8.64 -6.54
N GLY A 107 16.77 -9.10 -5.44
CA GLY A 107 16.72 -8.41 -4.16
C GLY A 107 15.49 -8.78 -3.30
N ARG A 108 15.43 -8.15 -2.11
CA ARG A 108 14.35 -8.39 -1.14
C ARG A 108 13.08 -7.66 -1.56
N LYS A 109 11.98 -8.37 -1.52
CA LYS A 109 10.64 -7.84 -1.79
C LYS A 109 9.81 -7.88 -0.53
N LEU A 110 9.24 -6.76 -0.16
CA LEU A 110 8.40 -6.65 1.02
C LEU A 110 7.12 -5.86 0.72
N VAL A 111 6.07 -6.20 1.44
CA VAL A 111 4.82 -5.44 1.44
C VAL A 111 4.78 -4.54 2.66
N TYR A 112 4.35 -3.29 2.47
CA TYR A 112 4.06 -2.35 3.55
C TYR A 112 2.71 -1.66 3.30
N THR A 113 1.72 -2.01 4.10
CA THR A 113 0.32 -1.57 3.94
C THR A 113 -0.24 -0.90 5.19
N ASN A 114 -1.24 -0.03 5.00
CA ASN A 114 -2.11 0.46 6.08
C ASN A 114 -3.20 -0.56 6.49
N GLY A 115 -3.28 -1.71 5.81
CA GLY A 115 -4.04 -2.87 6.26
C GLY A 115 -3.27 -3.70 7.30
N THR A 116 -3.88 -4.79 7.79
CA THR A 116 -3.21 -5.73 8.71
C THR A 116 -2.39 -6.77 7.96
N VAL A 117 -1.41 -7.38 8.65
CA VAL A 117 -0.64 -8.52 8.09
C VAL A 117 -1.54 -9.71 7.72
N PRO A 118 -2.53 -10.14 8.55
CA PRO A 118 -3.46 -11.19 8.16
C PRO A 118 -4.26 -10.86 6.88
N TYR A 119 -4.77 -9.64 6.77
CA TYR A 119 -5.47 -9.15 5.58
C TYR A 119 -4.56 -9.22 4.34
N ALA A 120 -3.35 -8.67 4.45
CA ALA A 120 -2.39 -8.66 3.36
C ALA A 120 -2.03 -10.08 2.89
N ARG A 121 -1.90 -11.04 3.82
CA ARG A 121 -1.65 -12.45 3.49
C ARG A 121 -2.80 -13.06 2.68
N GLU A 122 -4.05 -12.81 3.04
CA GLU A 122 -5.19 -13.31 2.26
C GLU A 122 -5.23 -12.69 0.85
N VAL A 123 -5.03 -11.37 0.72
CA VAL A 123 -4.93 -10.71 -0.59
C VAL A 123 -3.85 -11.36 -1.45
N LEU A 124 -2.63 -11.51 -0.92
CA LEU A 124 -1.50 -12.09 -1.65
C LEU A 124 -1.73 -13.57 -2.02
N LYS A 125 -2.38 -14.34 -1.14
CA LYS A 125 -2.74 -15.73 -1.39
C LYS A 125 -3.72 -15.85 -2.55
N TYR A 126 -4.80 -15.08 -2.55
CA TYR A 126 -5.78 -15.08 -3.65
C TYR A 126 -5.16 -14.58 -4.96
N ARG A 127 -4.29 -13.58 -4.91
CA ARG A 127 -3.52 -13.11 -6.07
C ARG A 127 -2.45 -14.11 -6.56
N GLY A 128 -2.12 -15.13 -5.77
CA GLY A 128 -1.04 -16.09 -6.08
C GLY A 128 0.36 -15.51 -5.90
N LEU A 129 0.51 -14.42 -5.11
CA LEU A 129 1.75 -13.67 -4.95
C LEU A 129 2.45 -13.89 -3.61
N LEU A 130 1.86 -14.66 -2.67
CA LEU A 130 2.36 -14.74 -1.29
C LEU A 130 3.83 -15.26 -1.22
N SER A 131 4.20 -16.16 -2.10
CA SER A 131 5.52 -16.83 -2.08
C SER A 131 6.69 -15.94 -2.48
N VAL A 132 6.43 -14.81 -3.17
CA VAL A 132 7.52 -13.94 -3.67
C VAL A 132 7.92 -12.84 -2.70
N PHE A 133 7.12 -12.61 -1.65
CA PHE A 133 7.43 -11.60 -0.65
C PHE A 133 8.17 -12.20 0.55
N ASN A 134 9.31 -11.60 0.88
CA ASN A 134 10.13 -12.02 2.01
C ASN A 134 9.49 -11.62 3.34
N GLU A 135 8.84 -10.45 3.38
CA GLU A 135 8.28 -9.84 4.58
C GLU A 135 6.99 -9.08 4.24
N ILE A 136 6.10 -9.01 5.21
CA ILE A 136 4.85 -8.26 5.13
C ILE A 136 4.73 -7.47 6.42
N TYR A 137 4.56 -6.14 6.29
CA TYR A 137 4.35 -5.22 7.39
C TYR A 137 2.98 -4.57 7.25
N GLY A 138 2.19 -4.68 8.31
CA GLY A 138 0.87 -4.08 8.44
C GLY A 138 0.88 -2.85 9.34
N ILE A 139 -0.27 -2.23 9.49
CA ILE A 139 -0.45 -1.05 10.34
C ILE A 139 -0.14 -1.34 11.81
N GLU A 140 -0.39 -2.56 12.28
CA GLU A 140 -0.06 -3.00 13.64
C GLU A 140 1.44 -3.00 13.92
N ASP A 141 2.28 -3.24 12.91
CA ASP A 141 3.73 -3.18 13.03
C ASP A 141 4.27 -1.77 13.24
N ALA A 142 3.52 -0.76 12.78
CA ALA A 142 3.79 0.66 13.00
C ALA A 142 3.08 1.23 14.23
N GLY A 143 2.52 0.38 15.11
CA GLY A 143 1.78 0.82 16.29
C GLY A 143 0.49 1.57 15.96
N TYR A 144 -0.15 1.21 14.84
CA TYR A 144 -1.36 1.84 14.27
C TYR A 144 -1.15 3.29 13.80
N ILE A 145 0.10 3.73 13.62
CA ILE A 145 0.41 4.98 12.92
C ILE A 145 0.39 4.69 11.41
N PRO A 146 -0.49 5.34 10.63
CA PRO A 146 -0.58 5.03 9.20
C PRO A 146 0.44 5.78 8.35
N LYS A 147 0.67 5.31 7.14
CA LYS A 147 1.14 6.16 6.05
C LYS A 147 0.09 7.26 5.83
N PRO A 148 0.46 8.53 5.55
CA PRO A 148 1.78 9.04 5.16
C PRO A 148 2.65 9.58 6.29
N PHE A 149 2.34 9.34 7.57
CA PHE A 149 3.09 9.90 8.68
C PHE A 149 4.53 9.40 8.74
N PRO A 150 5.53 10.30 8.93
CA PRO A 150 6.95 9.94 8.94
C PRO A 150 7.30 8.84 9.95
N GLU A 151 6.71 8.88 11.13
CA GLU A 151 6.94 7.94 12.23
C GLU A 151 6.62 6.50 11.82
N ALA A 152 5.58 6.30 11.01
CA ALA A 152 5.21 5.00 10.48
C ALA A 152 6.32 4.41 9.59
N PHE A 153 6.89 5.24 8.70
CA PHE A 153 8.01 4.84 7.85
C PHE A 153 9.28 4.58 8.65
N GLU A 154 9.59 5.41 9.64
CA GLU A 154 10.77 5.24 10.50
C GLU A 154 10.71 3.89 11.23
N ILE A 155 9.58 3.54 11.82
CA ILE A 155 9.37 2.26 12.51
C ILE A 155 9.57 1.10 11.54
N ILE A 156 8.86 1.09 10.40
CA ILE A 156 8.87 -0.03 9.47
C ILE A 156 10.22 -0.16 8.77
N PHE A 157 10.81 0.94 8.30
CA PHE A 157 12.08 0.90 7.59
C PHE A 157 13.24 0.49 8.51
N SER A 158 13.18 0.87 9.80
CA SER A 158 14.12 0.38 10.81
C SER A 158 13.96 -1.13 11.04
N LYS A 159 12.73 -1.64 11.25
CA LYS A 159 12.45 -3.08 11.42
C LYS A 159 12.91 -3.89 10.21
N ALA A 160 12.60 -3.41 9.01
CA ALA A 160 12.94 -4.06 7.74
C ALA A 160 14.40 -3.86 7.32
N LYS A 161 15.18 -3.05 8.04
CA LYS A 161 16.58 -2.70 7.72
C LYS A 161 16.70 -2.16 6.29
N ILE A 162 15.80 -1.26 5.91
CA ILE A 162 15.79 -0.64 4.59
C ILE A 162 17.00 0.27 4.44
N VAL A 163 17.69 0.13 3.29
CA VAL A 163 18.76 1.05 2.88
C VAL A 163 18.17 2.01 1.83
N PRO A 164 17.85 3.27 2.21
CA PRO A 164 17.03 4.14 1.37
C PRO A 164 17.55 4.33 -0.06
N ASN A 165 18.83 4.66 -0.22
CA ASN A 165 19.43 4.95 -1.54
C ASN A 165 19.52 3.75 -2.48
N SER A 166 19.31 2.53 -1.99
CA SER A 166 19.22 1.30 -2.77
C SER A 166 17.86 0.63 -2.64
N SER A 167 16.81 1.42 -2.46
CA SER A 167 15.44 0.95 -2.31
C SER A 167 14.48 1.69 -3.23
N ALA A 168 13.43 0.98 -3.64
CA ALA A 168 12.34 1.55 -4.43
C ALA A 168 10.99 1.25 -3.75
N MET A 169 10.05 2.19 -3.80
CA MET A 169 8.70 2.03 -3.25
C MET A 169 7.64 2.27 -4.32
N PHE A 170 6.70 1.34 -4.40
CA PHE A 170 5.53 1.35 -5.27
C PHE A 170 4.26 1.62 -4.45
N GLU A 171 3.45 2.57 -4.89
CA GLU A 171 2.27 3.07 -4.18
C GLU A 171 1.21 3.59 -5.16
N ASP A 172 -0.07 3.45 -4.82
CA ASP A 172 -1.18 4.06 -5.57
C ASP A 172 -1.55 5.45 -5.04
N GLU A 173 -1.28 5.71 -3.75
CA GLU A 173 -1.52 6.98 -3.06
C GLU A 173 -0.29 7.90 -3.10
N GLU A 174 -0.39 8.97 -3.88
CA GLU A 174 0.73 9.89 -4.13
C GLU A 174 1.33 10.46 -2.85
N ARG A 175 0.50 10.83 -1.86
CA ARG A 175 0.97 11.40 -0.58
C ARG A 175 1.86 10.46 0.23
N ASN A 176 1.71 9.13 0.07
CA ASN A 176 2.52 8.13 0.75
C ASN A 176 3.94 8.03 0.17
N LEU A 177 4.22 8.65 -0.98
CA LEU A 177 5.55 8.71 -1.58
C LEU A 177 6.41 9.88 -1.09
N VAL A 178 5.84 10.84 -0.36
CA VAL A 178 6.55 12.04 0.13
C VAL A 178 7.70 11.68 1.06
N VAL A 179 7.43 10.84 2.07
CA VAL A 179 8.44 10.44 3.07
C VAL A 179 9.50 9.54 2.44
N PRO A 180 9.17 8.47 1.71
CA PRO A 180 10.17 7.66 0.99
C PRO A 180 11.09 8.48 0.10
N PHE A 181 10.56 9.44 -0.66
CA PHE A 181 11.36 10.33 -1.49
C PHE A 181 12.35 11.16 -0.66
N LYS A 182 11.89 11.76 0.45
CA LYS A 182 12.77 12.54 1.35
C LYS A 182 13.87 11.71 1.97
N LEU A 183 13.61 10.43 2.20
CA LEU A 183 14.59 9.47 2.71
C LEU A 183 15.57 8.97 1.63
N GLY A 184 15.32 9.26 0.35
CA GLY A 184 16.20 8.90 -0.76
C GLY A 184 15.80 7.64 -1.54
N LEU A 185 14.62 7.07 -1.29
CA LEU A 185 14.09 5.97 -2.08
C LEU A 185 13.72 6.44 -3.50
N LYS A 186 13.74 5.52 -4.45
CA LYS A 186 13.01 5.71 -5.71
C LYS A 186 11.53 5.49 -5.49
N THR A 187 10.74 6.43 -5.97
CA THR A 187 9.29 6.46 -5.75
C THR A 187 8.55 6.24 -7.05
N ILE A 188 7.67 5.25 -7.06
CA ILE A 188 6.91 4.83 -8.24
C ILE A 188 5.42 4.88 -7.90
N LEU A 189 4.69 5.76 -8.57
CA LEU A 189 3.25 5.85 -8.46
C LEU A 189 2.60 4.87 -9.44
N VAL A 190 1.77 3.97 -8.94
CA VAL A 190 0.96 3.03 -9.73
C VAL A 190 -0.42 3.65 -9.93
N SER A 191 -0.60 4.35 -11.04
CA SER A 191 -1.83 5.11 -11.30
C SER A 191 -2.09 5.26 -12.81
N ASN A 192 -3.38 5.36 -13.18
CA ASN A 192 -3.78 5.75 -14.54
C ASN A 192 -3.54 7.24 -14.84
N VAL A 193 -3.32 8.05 -13.80
CA VAL A 193 -3.06 9.49 -13.91
C VAL A 193 -1.57 9.73 -13.66
N LYS A 194 -0.94 10.50 -14.55
CA LYS A 194 0.47 10.88 -14.39
C LYS A 194 0.58 11.97 -13.34
N SER A 195 1.47 11.78 -12.36
CA SER A 195 1.85 12.83 -11.41
C SER A 195 2.85 13.80 -12.02
N ASN A 196 2.76 15.08 -11.59
CA ASN A 196 3.75 16.11 -11.84
C ASN A 196 4.55 16.49 -10.59
N GLU A 197 4.32 15.79 -9.48
CA GLU A 197 4.99 16.06 -8.20
C GLU A 197 6.46 15.62 -8.25
N LYS A 198 7.33 16.43 -7.64
CA LYS A 198 8.78 16.18 -7.63
C LYS A 198 9.16 14.93 -6.84
N TYR A 199 8.33 14.53 -5.89
CA TYR A 199 8.51 13.34 -5.06
C TYR A 199 7.98 12.05 -5.73
N VAL A 200 7.49 12.11 -6.96
CA VAL A 200 7.15 10.95 -7.79
C VAL A 200 8.18 10.83 -8.91
N ASN A 201 9.08 9.85 -8.79
CA ASN A 201 10.11 9.67 -9.81
C ASN A 201 9.56 9.04 -11.10
N TYR A 202 8.57 8.13 -10.96
CA TYR A 202 7.92 7.46 -12.08
C TYR A 202 6.42 7.31 -11.81
N SER A 203 5.59 7.52 -12.84
CA SER A 203 4.18 7.15 -12.85
C SER A 203 3.97 6.02 -13.85
N ILE A 204 3.37 4.93 -13.40
CA ILE A 204 3.15 3.72 -14.20
C ILE A 204 1.70 3.27 -14.10
N LYS A 205 1.17 2.65 -15.17
CA LYS A 205 -0.18 2.09 -15.17
C LYS A 205 -0.22 0.64 -14.70
N HIS A 206 0.72 -0.16 -15.20
CA HIS A 206 0.76 -1.59 -14.97
C HIS A 206 2.08 -1.98 -14.33
N LEU A 207 2.01 -2.53 -13.14
CA LEU A 207 3.18 -2.90 -12.36
C LEU A 207 3.98 -4.01 -13.06
N SER A 208 3.31 -5.06 -13.56
CA SER A 208 3.95 -6.17 -14.26
C SER A 208 4.76 -5.72 -15.48
N ASP A 209 4.19 -4.83 -16.29
CA ASP A 209 4.88 -4.30 -17.51
C ASP A 209 6.12 -3.49 -17.14
N PHE A 210 6.02 -2.67 -16.08
CA PHE A 210 7.16 -1.90 -15.61
C PHE A 210 8.27 -2.80 -15.09
N LEU A 211 7.94 -3.79 -14.25
CA LEU A 211 8.91 -4.73 -13.70
C LEU A 211 9.60 -5.55 -14.77
N ARG A 212 8.86 -6.10 -15.76
CA ARG A 212 9.43 -6.80 -16.91
C ARG A 212 10.40 -5.92 -17.69
N ARG A 213 10.02 -4.68 -17.96
CA ARG A 213 10.85 -3.74 -18.72
C ARG A 213 12.18 -3.47 -18.03
N ILE A 214 12.18 -3.24 -16.72
CA ILE A 214 13.42 -2.96 -15.98
C ILE A 214 14.32 -4.18 -15.84
N THR A 215 13.75 -5.40 -15.79
CA THR A 215 14.52 -6.66 -15.68
C THR A 215 15.02 -7.18 -17.03
N SER A 216 14.30 -6.93 -18.14
CA SER A 216 14.68 -7.40 -19.49
C SER A 216 15.64 -6.46 -20.21
N ASN A 217 15.60 -5.16 -19.93
CA ASN A 217 16.45 -4.13 -20.52
C ASN A 217 16.63 -3.02 -19.50
N PRO A 218 17.79 -2.91 -18.83
CA PRO A 218 18.03 -1.76 -17.96
C PRO A 218 17.85 -0.50 -18.83
N LEU A 219 16.91 0.35 -18.43
CA LEU A 219 16.59 1.59 -19.12
C LEU A 219 17.85 2.46 -19.16
N LYS A 220 18.52 2.46 -20.33
CA LYS A 220 19.69 3.30 -20.62
C LYS A 220 19.35 4.77 -20.60
#